data_aa60105af463d41da202aec5d02875d7
#
_entry.id   aa60105af463d41da202aec5d02875d7
#
_cell.length_a   1.000
_cell.length_b   1.000
_cell.length_c   1.000
_cell.angle_alpha   90.00
_cell.angle_beta   90.00
_cell.angle_gamma   90.00
#
_symmetry.space_group_name_H-M   'P 1'
#
loop_
_entity.id
_entity.type
_entity.pdbx_description
1 polymer ?
#
loop_
_entity_poly.entity_id
_entity_poly.type
_entity_poly.pdbx_seq_one_letter_code
_entity_poly.pdbx_strand_id
1 'polypeptide(L)'
;FIDMDKCGPMVLDALIKIKNEIDPTLTFRRSCREGICGSCAMNIDGTNTLACTKAIEDCGKANAEVPIYPLPHMDVVKDLVPDLTHFYAQYASIKPWLRTQTPPPSGRERLQSKEDRAKLDGLYECILCACCSTSCPSYWWNGERYLGPAVLLQAYRWIIDSRDDDTGARLDDLEDPFKLYRCHTIM
;
A
#
# COMPACT_ATOMS: atom_id res chain seq x y z
N PHE A 1 18.95 -12.94 18.66
CA PHE A 1 18.51 -14.30 18.25
C PHE A 1 17.18 -14.61 18.90
N ILE A 2 16.32 -15.33 18.17
CA ILE A 2 15.00 -15.76 18.64
C ILE A 2 14.95 -17.28 18.60
N ASP A 3 14.45 -17.87 19.69
CA ASP A 3 14.15 -19.31 19.75
C ASP A 3 12.88 -19.57 18.93
N MET A 4 13.03 -20.24 17.79
CA MET A 4 11.95 -20.51 16.85
C MET A 4 10.94 -21.53 17.40
N ASP A 5 11.34 -22.43 18.30
CA ASP A 5 10.44 -23.40 18.93
C ASP A 5 9.39 -22.71 19.84
N LYS A 6 9.65 -21.44 20.19
CA LYS A 6 8.79 -20.60 21.05
C LYS A 6 8.26 -19.37 20.32
N CYS A 7 8.27 -19.36 19.00
CA CYS A 7 7.84 -18.25 18.17
C CYS A 7 6.78 -18.75 17.18
N GLY A 8 5.83 -17.89 16.82
CA GLY A 8 4.93 -18.14 15.70
C GLY A 8 5.66 -18.09 14.36
N PRO A 9 5.05 -18.56 13.27
CA PRO A 9 5.72 -18.80 12.00
C PRO A 9 5.95 -17.51 11.18
N MET A 10 5.27 -16.41 11.51
CA MET A 10 5.35 -15.17 10.73
C MET A 10 6.40 -14.19 11.25
N VAL A 11 6.94 -13.38 10.37
CA VAL A 11 7.89 -12.32 10.75
C VAL A 11 7.28 -11.39 11.80
N LEU A 12 5.98 -11.10 11.72
CA LEU A 12 5.30 -10.31 12.74
C LEU A 12 5.35 -10.94 14.12
N ASP A 13 5.25 -12.28 14.22
CA ASP A 13 5.33 -12.99 15.51
C ASP A 13 6.71 -12.79 16.14
N ALA A 14 7.76 -12.86 15.31
CA ALA A 14 9.12 -12.59 15.75
C ALA A 14 9.31 -11.16 16.27
N LEU A 15 8.76 -10.16 15.55
CA LEU A 15 8.82 -8.75 15.97
C LEU A 15 8.07 -8.53 17.29
N ILE A 16 6.89 -9.14 17.46
CA ILE A 16 6.12 -9.07 18.70
C ILE A 16 6.90 -9.72 19.86
N LYS A 17 7.52 -10.87 19.61
CA LYS A 17 8.34 -11.57 20.59
C LYS A 17 9.54 -10.72 21.02
N ILE A 18 10.26 -10.11 20.07
CA ILE A 18 11.36 -9.20 20.37
C ILE A 18 10.87 -8.05 21.26
N LYS A 19 9.78 -7.40 20.86
CA LYS A 19 9.25 -6.27 21.61
C LYS A 19 8.81 -6.63 23.02
N ASN A 20 8.23 -7.80 23.22
CA ASN A 20 7.68 -8.20 24.52
C ASN A 20 8.73 -8.78 25.47
N GLU A 21 9.76 -9.48 24.94
CA GLU A 21 10.66 -10.28 25.77
C GLU A 21 12.11 -9.78 25.75
N ILE A 22 12.52 -9.01 24.72
CA ILE A 22 13.95 -8.66 24.51
C ILE A 22 14.15 -7.13 24.54
N ASP A 23 13.42 -6.40 23.67
CA ASP A 23 13.59 -4.96 23.53
C ASP A 23 12.24 -4.24 23.39
N PRO A 24 11.67 -3.72 24.48
CA PRO A 24 10.40 -3.04 24.47
C PRO A 24 10.42 -1.71 23.70
N THR A 25 11.60 -1.18 23.37
CA THR A 25 11.72 0.07 22.62
C THR A 25 11.47 -0.10 21.12
N LEU A 26 11.59 -1.33 20.59
CA LEU A 26 11.34 -1.64 19.17
C LEU A 26 9.94 -1.16 18.76
N THR A 27 9.89 -0.33 17.72
CA THR A 27 8.65 0.32 17.27
C THR A 27 8.28 -0.13 15.86
N PHE A 28 7.07 -0.62 15.70
CA PHE A 28 6.47 -1.00 14.42
C PHE A 28 4.95 -0.87 14.48
N ARG A 29 4.32 -0.74 13.31
CA ARG A 29 2.85 -0.74 13.19
C ARG A 29 2.34 -2.15 12.95
N ARG A 30 1.22 -2.50 13.55
CA ARG A 30 0.51 -3.75 13.28
C ARG A 30 -0.95 -3.63 13.70
N SER A 31 -1.84 -4.43 13.11
CA SER A 31 -3.25 -4.50 13.51
C SER A 31 -3.85 -5.86 13.18
N CYS A 32 -4.26 -6.10 11.92
CA CYS A 32 -5.12 -7.22 11.52
C CYS A 32 -4.47 -8.61 11.59
N ARG A 33 -3.14 -8.74 11.46
CA ARG A 33 -2.36 -10.00 11.37
C ARG A 33 -2.76 -10.96 10.23
N GLU A 34 -3.59 -10.51 9.28
CA GLU A 34 -4.16 -11.33 8.19
C GLU A 34 -4.05 -10.66 6.80
N GLY A 35 -3.18 -9.66 6.66
CA GLY A 35 -2.88 -9.05 5.37
C GLY A 35 -3.91 -8.02 4.86
N ILE A 36 -4.83 -7.53 5.69
CA ILE A 36 -5.94 -6.66 5.25
C ILE A 36 -5.68 -5.18 5.54
N CYS A 37 -5.02 -4.82 6.65
CA CYS A 37 -4.88 -3.42 7.05
C CYS A 37 -3.67 -2.70 6.48
N GLY A 38 -2.66 -3.41 5.96
CA GLY A 38 -1.44 -2.84 5.39
C GLY A 38 -0.46 -2.24 6.41
N SER A 39 -0.81 -2.14 7.69
CA SER A 39 -0.04 -1.38 8.67
C SER A 39 1.35 -1.95 8.99
N CYS A 40 1.56 -3.25 8.83
CA CYS A 40 2.84 -3.92 9.06
C CYS A 40 3.71 -4.03 7.79
N ALA A 41 3.48 -3.16 6.81
CA ALA A 41 4.32 -3.10 5.62
C ALA A 41 5.73 -2.62 5.97
N MET A 42 6.73 -3.38 5.52
CA MET A 42 8.15 -3.10 5.73
C MET A 42 8.99 -3.85 4.69
N ASN A 43 10.28 -3.56 4.63
CA ASN A 43 11.21 -4.32 3.79
C ASN A 43 11.76 -5.49 4.59
N ILE A 44 11.46 -6.71 4.15
CA ILE A 44 11.91 -7.95 4.79
C ILE A 44 12.75 -8.72 3.78
N ASP A 45 14.00 -8.97 4.12
CA ASP A 45 14.93 -9.70 3.27
C ASP A 45 15.00 -9.13 1.84
N GLY A 46 15.05 -7.79 1.74
CA GLY A 46 15.11 -7.06 0.47
C GLY A 46 13.77 -6.90 -0.27
N THR A 47 12.67 -7.45 0.23
CA THR A 47 11.35 -7.39 -0.39
C THR A 47 10.37 -6.57 0.45
N ASN A 48 9.68 -5.60 -0.17
CA ASN A 48 8.60 -4.86 0.50
C ASN A 48 7.37 -5.75 0.60
N THR A 49 6.97 -6.07 1.82
CA THR A 49 5.85 -6.99 2.09
C THR A 49 5.24 -6.72 3.47
N LEU A 50 4.21 -7.48 3.81
CA LEU A 50 3.54 -7.41 5.12
C LEU A 50 4.15 -8.43 6.08
N ALA A 51 4.60 -7.97 7.25
CA ALA A 51 5.20 -8.84 8.25
C ALA A 51 4.25 -9.92 8.77
N CYS A 52 2.93 -9.68 8.73
CA CYS A 52 1.94 -10.64 9.21
C CYS A 52 1.66 -11.81 8.25
N THR A 53 2.06 -11.69 6.98
CA THR A 53 1.86 -12.73 5.95
C THR A 53 3.17 -13.29 5.40
N LYS A 54 4.30 -12.72 5.77
CA LYS A 54 5.62 -13.23 5.40
C LYS A 54 6.05 -14.30 6.39
N ALA A 55 6.17 -15.55 5.94
CA ALA A 55 6.68 -16.63 6.77
C ALA A 55 8.19 -16.46 7.02
N ILE A 56 8.64 -16.81 8.22
CA ILE A 56 10.06 -16.73 8.59
C ILE A 56 10.87 -17.74 7.78
N GLU A 57 10.32 -18.89 7.49
CA GLU A 57 10.96 -19.95 6.67
C GLU A 57 11.25 -19.50 5.23
N ASP A 58 10.48 -18.53 4.71
CA ASP A 58 10.69 -17.93 3.39
C ASP A 58 11.76 -16.82 3.39
N CYS A 59 12.36 -16.54 4.55
CA CYS A 59 13.38 -15.51 4.72
C CYS A 59 14.76 -16.14 4.86
N GLY A 60 15.63 -15.91 3.90
CA GLY A 60 17.02 -16.33 3.99
C GLY A 60 17.26 -17.84 4.05
N LYS A 61 18.45 -18.25 4.52
CA LYS A 61 18.81 -19.66 4.79
C LYS A 61 18.57 -19.96 6.27
N ALA A 62 18.33 -21.22 6.59
CA ALA A 62 18.21 -21.68 7.97
C ALA A 62 19.38 -21.18 8.84
N ASN A 63 19.09 -20.59 9.99
CA ASN A 63 20.02 -19.93 10.90
C ASN A 63 20.74 -18.68 10.37
N ALA A 64 20.20 -18.03 9.32
CA ALA A 64 20.73 -16.77 8.82
C ALA A 64 20.09 -15.56 9.52
N GLU A 65 20.78 -14.44 9.50
CA GLU A 65 20.20 -13.16 9.89
C GLU A 65 19.22 -12.70 8.80
N VAL A 66 18.03 -12.27 9.21
CA VAL A 66 17.02 -11.70 8.30
C VAL A 66 17.02 -10.19 8.47
N PRO A 67 17.49 -9.42 7.48
CA PRO A 67 17.46 -7.97 7.53
C PRO A 67 16.01 -7.47 7.40
N ILE A 68 15.60 -6.61 8.33
CA ILE A 68 14.29 -5.96 8.32
C ILE A 68 14.50 -4.46 8.42
N TYR A 69 13.94 -3.74 7.44
CA TYR A 69 14.04 -2.28 7.35
C TYR A 69 12.63 -1.67 7.23
N PRO A 70 12.46 -0.37 7.54
CA PRO A 70 11.25 0.35 7.17
C PRO A 70 11.10 0.37 5.65
N LEU A 71 9.91 0.71 5.15
CA LEU A 71 9.68 0.91 3.72
C LEU A 71 10.71 1.91 3.17
N PRO A 72 11.41 1.59 2.06
CA PRO A 72 12.48 2.42 1.53
C PRO A 72 11.99 3.75 0.98
N HIS A 73 12.87 4.76 0.96
CA HIS A 73 12.61 6.09 0.44
C HIS A 73 11.40 6.82 1.06
N MET A 74 11.14 6.56 2.32
CA MET A 74 10.23 7.33 3.16
C MET A 74 10.97 7.84 4.40
N ASP A 75 10.58 8.98 4.91
CA ASP A 75 11.10 9.48 6.19
C ASP A 75 10.72 8.51 7.31
N VAL A 76 11.65 8.25 8.20
CA VAL A 76 11.46 7.33 9.32
C VAL A 76 11.11 8.10 10.58
N VAL A 77 9.95 7.81 11.14
CA VAL A 77 9.55 8.38 12.44
C VAL A 77 10.35 7.72 13.56
N LYS A 78 10.38 6.38 13.57
CA LYS A 78 11.16 5.57 14.49
C LYS A 78 11.21 4.12 14.03
N ASP A 79 12.39 3.49 14.08
CA ASP A 79 12.64 2.08 13.76
C ASP A 79 11.98 1.66 12.44
N LEU A 80 10.91 0.85 12.49
CA LEU A 80 10.19 0.31 11.34
C LEU A 80 8.94 1.14 10.96
N VAL A 81 8.79 2.34 11.52
CA VAL A 81 7.64 3.22 11.32
C VAL A 81 7.98 4.35 10.36
N PRO A 82 7.57 4.27 9.07
CA PRO A 82 7.72 5.36 8.11
C PRO A 82 6.64 6.44 8.30
N ASP A 83 6.94 7.66 7.87
CA ASP A 83 5.94 8.72 7.74
C ASP A 83 5.18 8.55 6.41
N LEU A 84 3.88 8.32 6.51
CA LEU A 84 2.97 8.14 5.38
C LEU A 84 2.16 9.41 5.04
N THR A 85 2.44 10.54 5.67
CA THR A 85 1.66 11.77 5.52
C THR A 85 1.59 12.20 4.06
N HIS A 86 2.72 12.27 3.38
CA HIS A 86 2.79 12.64 1.97
C HIS A 86 2.07 11.64 1.06
N PHE A 87 2.25 10.34 1.30
CA PHE A 87 1.57 9.28 0.57
C PHE A 87 0.04 9.42 0.64
N TYR A 88 -0.51 9.67 1.82
CA TYR A 88 -1.95 9.90 1.97
C TYR A 88 -2.42 11.24 1.40
N ALA A 89 -1.58 12.27 1.40
CA ALA A 89 -1.90 13.53 0.71
C ALA A 89 -2.01 13.32 -0.81
N GLN A 90 -1.11 12.55 -1.40
CA GLN A 90 -1.19 12.16 -2.81
C GLN A 90 -2.44 11.32 -3.10
N TYR A 91 -2.77 10.37 -2.23
CA TYR A 91 -4.01 9.59 -2.36
C TYR A 91 -5.25 10.48 -2.28
N ALA A 92 -5.31 11.40 -1.34
CA ALA A 92 -6.42 12.35 -1.24
C ALA A 92 -6.56 13.26 -2.48
N SER A 93 -5.44 13.58 -3.14
CA SER A 93 -5.43 14.46 -4.31
C SER A 93 -6.19 13.92 -5.51
N ILE A 94 -6.32 12.60 -5.66
CA ILE A 94 -7.09 11.96 -6.73
C ILE A 94 -8.58 11.88 -6.42
N LYS A 95 -9.03 12.42 -5.27
CA LYS A 95 -10.43 12.42 -4.85
C LYS A 95 -11.03 11.00 -4.88
N PRO A 96 -10.53 10.08 -4.02
CA PRO A 96 -10.86 8.66 -4.07
C PRO A 96 -12.26 8.35 -3.49
N TRP A 97 -13.27 8.95 -4.07
CA TRP A 97 -14.69 8.75 -3.75
C TRP A 97 -15.54 8.94 -4.99
N LEU A 98 -16.76 8.39 -4.99
CA LEU A 98 -17.68 8.48 -6.10
C LEU A 98 -18.05 9.95 -6.39
N ARG A 99 -17.83 10.40 -7.61
CA ARG A 99 -18.18 11.75 -8.09
C ARG A 99 -19.33 11.66 -9.06
N THR A 100 -20.42 12.34 -8.75
CA THR A 100 -21.64 12.30 -9.56
C THR A 100 -22.23 13.69 -9.70
N GLN A 101 -22.63 14.02 -10.91
CA GLN A 101 -23.23 15.33 -11.27
C GLN A 101 -24.75 15.32 -11.12
N THR A 102 -25.35 14.15 -11.19
CA THR A 102 -26.81 13.98 -11.19
C THR A 102 -27.26 13.06 -10.05
N PRO A 103 -28.48 13.21 -9.53
CA PRO A 103 -29.02 12.25 -8.57
C PRO A 103 -29.13 10.85 -9.20
N PRO A 104 -29.15 9.78 -8.40
CA PRO A 104 -29.30 8.43 -8.92
C PRO A 104 -30.64 8.26 -9.67
N PRO A 105 -30.63 7.59 -10.82
CA PRO A 105 -31.85 7.46 -11.66
C PRO A 105 -33.05 6.83 -10.94
N SER A 106 -32.78 5.92 -10.01
CA SER A 106 -33.82 5.25 -9.20
C SER A 106 -34.30 6.07 -8.00
N GLY A 107 -33.67 7.22 -7.72
CA GLY A 107 -33.88 7.99 -6.48
C GLY A 107 -33.36 7.29 -5.20
N ARG A 108 -32.68 6.16 -5.33
CA ARG A 108 -32.14 5.37 -4.22
C ARG A 108 -30.64 5.22 -4.33
N GLU A 109 -30.17 4.41 -5.30
CA GLU A 109 -28.76 4.10 -5.51
C GLU A 109 -28.42 4.05 -7.00
N ARG A 110 -27.12 4.15 -7.33
CA ARG A 110 -26.62 3.93 -8.69
C ARG A 110 -26.37 2.45 -8.88
N LEU A 111 -27.11 1.85 -9.80
CA LEU A 111 -26.94 0.45 -10.16
C LEU A 111 -25.66 0.25 -10.98
N GLN A 112 -25.08 -0.93 -10.85
CA GLN A 112 -23.90 -1.37 -11.60
C GLN A 112 -24.14 -2.77 -12.15
N SER A 113 -23.80 -3.03 -13.42
CA SER A 113 -23.88 -4.36 -13.98
C SER A 113 -22.82 -5.27 -13.36
N LYS A 114 -23.01 -6.60 -13.46
CA LYS A 114 -21.99 -7.56 -13.01
C LYS A 114 -20.70 -7.45 -13.83
N GLU A 115 -20.84 -7.19 -15.11
CA GLU A 115 -19.75 -7.01 -16.07
C GLU A 115 -18.92 -5.76 -15.71
N ASP A 116 -19.57 -4.63 -15.37
CA ASP A 116 -18.87 -3.42 -14.95
C ASP A 116 -18.24 -3.58 -13.57
N ARG A 117 -18.90 -4.31 -12.65
CA ARG A 117 -18.34 -4.62 -11.36
C ARG A 117 -17.07 -5.47 -11.49
N ALA A 118 -17.05 -6.44 -12.40
CA ALA A 118 -15.91 -7.31 -12.63
C ALA A 118 -14.68 -6.54 -13.12
N LYS A 119 -14.83 -5.40 -13.79
CA LYS A 119 -13.69 -4.53 -14.18
C LYS A 119 -12.92 -3.98 -13.01
N LEU A 120 -13.51 -3.93 -11.82
CA LEU A 120 -12.87 -3.44 -10.60
C LEU A 120 -12.06 -4.51 -9.87
N ASP A 121 -12.17 -5.78 -10.27
CA ASP A 121 -11.42 -6.87 -9.65
C ASP A 121 -9.91 -6.67 -9.86
N GLY A 122 -9.13 -6.87 -8.82
CA GLY A 122 -7.70 -6.56 -8.78
C GLY A 122 -7.36 -5.10 -8.46
N LEU A 123 -8.34 -4.21 -8.42
CA LEU A 123 -8.13 -2.78 -8.14
C LEU A 123 -8.68 -2.37 -6.77
N TYR A 124 -9.92 -2.75 -6.45
CA TYR A 124 -10.58 -2.36 -5.20
C TYR A 124 -9.98 -3.03 -3.96
N GLU A 125 -9.28 -4.14 -4.14
CA GLU A 125 -8.61 -4.89 -3.05
C GLU A 125 -7.35 -4.19 -2.54
N CYS A 126 -6.90 -3.12 -3.19
CA CYS A 126 -5.74 -2.36 -2.73
C CYS A 126 -5.94 -1.83 -1.31
N ILE A 127 -5.05 -2.22 -0.40
CA ILE A 127 -5.10 -1.88 1.03
C ILE A 127 -4.24 -0.66 1.40
N LEU A 128 -3.69 0.04 0.41
CA LEU A 128 -2.83 1.22 0.61
C LEU A 128 -1.63 0.97 1.53
N CYS A 129 -1.02 -0.21 1.46
CA CYS A 129 0.15 -0.56 2.27
C CYS A 129 1.45 0.15 1.84
N ALA A 130 1.46 0.82 0.70
CA ALA A 130 2.59 1.53 0.10
C ALA A 130 3.77 0.64 -0.36
N CYS A 131 3.71 -0.69 -0.26
CA CYS A 131 4.79 -1.58 -0.71
C CYS A 131 5.19 -1.34 -2.17
N CYS A 132 4.22 -1.22 -3.09
CA CYS A 132 4.47 -0.99 -4.51
C CYS A 132 5.05 0.41 -4.79
N SER A 133 4.53 1.46 -4.15
CA SER A 133 5.04 2.83 -4.31
C SER A 133 6.48 2.95 -3.82
N THR A 134 6.79 2.34 -2.68
CA THR A 134 8.15 2.35 -2.12
C THR A 134 9.10 1.37 -2.79
N SER A 135 8.62 0.51 -3.69
CA SER A 135 9.45 -0.33 -4.57
C SER A 135 9.71 0.31 -5.94
N CYS A 136 9.06 1.42 -6.26
CA CYS A 136 9.14 2.05 -7.58
C CYS A 136 10.29 3.06 -7.66
N PRO A 137 11.32 2.83 -8.52
CA PRO A 137 12.42 3.78 -8.67
C PRO A 137 11.99 5.19 -9.08
N SER A 138 10.97 5.30 -9.94
CA SER A 138 10.41 6.61 -10.32
C SER A 138 9.82 7.36 -9.12
N TYR A 139 9.20 6.64 -8.19
CA TYR A 139 8.70 7.22 -6.94
C TYR A 139 9.85 7.62 -5.99
N TRP A 140 10.93 6.86 -5.96
CA TRP A 140 12.11 7.21 -5.16
C TRP A 140 12.69 8.57 -5.56
N TRP A 141 12.80 8.81 -6.89
CA TRP A 141 13.46 10.01 -7.42
C TRP A 141 12.54 11.24 -7.55
N ASN A 142 11.24 11.04 -7.71
CA ASN A 142 10.26 12.10 -7.96
C ASN A 142 9.03 11.98 -7.02
N GLY A 143 9.19 11.40 -5.84
CA GLY A 143 8.09 11.11 -4.91
C GLY A 143 7.32 12.35 -4.45
N GLU A 144 7.93 13.52 -4.53
CA GLU A 144 7.29 14.79 -4.20
C GLU A 144 6.13 15.16 -5.12
N ARG A 145 6.15 14.69 -6.39
CA ARG A 145 5.13 15.01 -7.40
C ARG A 145 4.54 13.80 -8.12
N TYR A 146 5.34 12.76 -8.35
CA TYR A 146 4.88 11.55 -8.99
C TYR A 146 3.97 10.75 -8.04
N LEU A 147 2.77 10.43 -8.50
CA LEU A 147 1.75 9.78 -7.67
C LEU A 147 2.11 8.35 -7.26
N GLY A 148 2.91 7.68 -8.05
CA GLY A 148 3.33 6.29 -7.79
C GLY A 148 2.26 5.23 -8.07
N PRO A 149 2.66 3.95 -8.03
CA PRO A 149 1.80 2.85 -8.44
C PRO A 149 0.49 2.73 -7.67
N ALA A 150 0.51 2.85 -6.34
CA ALA A 150 -0.70 2.68 -5.53
C ALA A 150 -1.75 3.76 -5.82
N VAL A 151 -1.33 5.02 -5.91
CA VAL A 151 -2.24 6.14 -6.16
C VAL A 151 -2.76 6.11 -7.60
N LEU A 152 -1.92 5.76 -8.57
CA LEU A 152 -2.35 5.60 -9.97
C LEU A 152 -3.31 4.42 -10.15
N LEU A 153 -3.09 3.29 -9.45
CA LEU A 153 -4.03 2.17 -9.43
C LEU A 153 -5.39 2.61 -8.88
N GLN A 154 -5.39 3.35 -7.79
CA GLN A 154 -6.62 3.88 -7.19
C GLN A 154 -7.29 4.94 -8.08
N ALA A 155 -6.53 5.77 -8.78
CA ALA A 155 -7.09 6.71 -9.77
C ALA A 155 -7.80 5.95 -10.89
N TYR A 156 -7.16 4.93 -11.45
CA TYR A 156 -7.75 4.09 -12.49
C TYR A 156 -9.01 3.37 -12.00
N ARG A 157 -9.01 2.85 -10.78
CA ARG A 157 -10.18 2.25 -10.15
C ARG A 157 -11.41 3.16 -10.21
N TRP A 158 -11.24 4.47 -9.96
CA TRP A 158 -12.34 5.44 -10.01
C TRP A 158 -12.70 5.86 -11.43
N ILE A 159 -11.74 5.93 -12.35
CA ILE A 159 -11.94 6.28 -13.76
C ILE A 159 -12.84 5.26 -14.46
N ILE A 160 -12.69 3.97 -14.16
CA ILE A 160 -13.44 2.89 -14.81
C ILE A 160 -14.72 2.49 -14.07
N ASP A 161 -15.02 3.11 -12.93
CA ASP A 161 -16.26 2.81 -12.19
C ASP A 161 -17.45 3.39 -12.95
N SER A 162 -18.31 2.53 -13.48
CA SER A 162 -19.47 2.90 -14.30
C SER A 162 -20.51 3.78 -13.57
N ARG A 163 -20.36 3.92 -12.26
CA ARG A 163 -21.22 4.80 -11.44
C ARG A 163 -20.68 6.22 -11.31
N ASP A 164 -19.42 6.44 -11.70
CA ASP A 164 -18.76 7.75 -11.64
C ASP A 164 -19.03 8.54 -12.92
N ASP A 165 -19.47 9.79 -12.79
CA ASP A 165 -19.81 10.65 -13.93
C ASP A 165 -18.68 11.61 -14.33
N ASP A 166 -17.54 11.57 -13.65
CA ASP A 166 -16.54 12.62 -13.71
C ASP A 166 -15.19 12.17 -14.31
N THR A 167 -15.26 11.16 -15.18
CA THR A 167 -14.09 10.55 -15.83
C THR A 167 -13.18 11.59 -16.51
N GLY A 168 -13.77 12.56 -17.25
CA GLY A 168 -13.02 13.61 -17.93
C GLY A 168 -12.18 14.45 -16.96
N ALA A 169 -12.79 14.99 -15.91
CA ALA A 169 -12.09 15.78 -14.92
C ALA A 169 -11.05 14.95 -14.11
N ARG A 170 -11.27 13.63 -13.93
CA ARG A 170 -10.26 12.76 -13.33
C ARG A 170 -9.03 12.60 -14.21
N LEU A 171 -9.22 12.49 -15.52
CA LEU A 171 -8.13 12.43 -16.49
C LEU A 171 -7.38 13.76 -16.53
N ASP A 172 -8.09 14.89 -16.58
CA ASP A 172 -7.49 16.23 -16.55
C ASP A 172 -6.66 16.45 -15.26
N ASP A 173 -7.17 16.00 -14.10
CA ASP A 173 -6.46 16.08 -12.81
C ASP A 173 -5.13 15.27 -12.81
N LEU A 174 -5.05 14.21 -13.64
CA LEU A 174 -3.85 13.36 -13.77
C LEU A 174 -2.89 13.84 -14.86
N GLU A 175 -3.36 14.55 -15.89
CA GLU A 175 -2.59 14.98 -17.04
C GLU A 175 -1.57 16.07 -16.67
N ASP A 176 -0.50 15.63 -16.02
CA ASP A 176 0.60 16.47 -15.55
C ASP A 176 1.94 15.75 -15.82
N PRO A 177 2.96 16.46 -16.33
CA PRO A 177 4.25 15.88 -16.66
C PRO A 177 4.93 15.15 -15.49
N PHE A 178 4.59 15.48 -14.27
CA PHE A 178 5.18 14.90 -13.06
C PHE A 178 4.26 13.89 -12.39
N LYS A 179 2.96 14.15 -12.29
CA LYS A 179 2.01 13.26 -11.60
C LYS A 179 1.90 11.89 -12.25
N LEU A 180 1.76 11.84 -13.60
CA LEU A 180 1.56 10.62 -14.36
C LEU A 180 2.79 10.22 -15.18
N TYR A 181 3.33 11.16 -15.96
CA TYR A 181 4.33 10.87 -17.01
C TYR A 181 5.76 10.63 -16.50
N ARG A 182 5.95 10.46 -15.18
CA ARG A 182 7.18 9.91 -14.60
C ARG A 182 7.15 8.39 -14.46
N CYS A 183 6.05 7.76 -14.84
CA CYS A 183 5.98 6.31 -14.95
C CYS A 183 6.86 5.82 -16.11
N HIS A 184 7.74 4.86 -15.83
CA HIS A 184 8.59 4.20 -16.81
C HIS A 184 8.18 2.73 -17.00
N THR A 185 7.00 2.34 -16.56
CA THR A 185 6.47 0.97 -16.67
C THR A 185 7.44 -0.11 -16.16
N ILE A 186 8.10 0.16 -15.03
CA ILE A 186 9.12 -0.74 -14.46
C ILE A 186 8.49 -1.94 -13.75
N MET A 187 7.25 -1.80 -13.30
CA MET A 187 6.53 -2.85 -12.57
C MET A 187 5.37 -3.38 -13.39
#